data_63ebbafe9fb850ba78f225d16a136ac6
#
_entry.id   63ebbafe9fb850ba78f225d16a136ac6
#
_cell.length_a   1.000
_cell.length_b   1.000
_cell.length_c   1.000
_cell.angle_alpha   90.00
_cell.angle_beta   90.00
_cell.angle_gamma   90.00
#
_symmetry.space_group_name_H-M   'P 1'
#
loop_
_entity.id
_entity.type
_entity.pdbx_description
1 polymer ?
#
loop_
_entity_poly.entity_id
_entity_poly.type
_entity_poly.pdbx_seq_one_letter_code
_entity_poly.pdbx_strand_id
1 'polypeptide(L)'
;MTVKNDIVLWDNGIEKLCLLKVPNEQQYKYIEGVPCITFGIFYENASFKGCDTFTLFDHFYSSIVNEMKNTYILLNGSFRIYDVGADTDGYIEFVMKNGKLFVKGQLGASFSTYSLTFEFEADQTLVGNLLQEITC
;
A
#
# COMPACT_ATOMS: atom_id res chain seq x y z
N MET A 1 14.31 11.74 7.17
CA MET A 1 14.21 12.75 6.11
C MET A 1 12.87 12.64 5.45
N THR A 2 12.15 13.74 5.36
CA THR A 2 10.86 13.73 4.69
C THR A 2 11.08 13.74 3.19
N VAL A 3 10.60 12.75 2.49
CA VAL A 3 10.64 12.74 1.04
C VAL A 3 9.57 13.73 0.55
N LYS A 4 9.92 14.62 -0.38
CA LYS A 4 9.03 15.68 -0.86
C LYS A 4 7.69 15.18 -1.39
N ASN A 5 7.59 13.90 -1.73
CA ASN A 5 6.42 13.31 -2.37
C ASN A 5 5.69 12.30 -1.48
N ASP A 6 5.94 12.35 -0.17
CA ASP A 6 5.22 11.50 0.78
C ASP A 6 3.79 11.97 0.92
N ILE A 7 2.86 11.04 0.79
CA ILE A 7 1.45 11.30 0.95
C ILE A 7 0.97 10.52 2.16
N VAL A 8 0.50 11.25 3.18
CA VAL A 8 0.01 10.62 4.40
C VAL A 8 -1.37 10.03 4.14
N LEU A 9 -1.49 8.71 4.28
CA LEU A 9 -2.77 8.00 4.15
C LEU A 9 -3.47 7.90 5.50
N TRP A 10 -2.70 7.76 6.57
CA TRP A 10 -3.22 7.61 7.93
C TRP A 10 -2.18 8.09 8.93
N ASP A 11 -2.62 8.87 9.91
CA ASP A 11 -1.77 9.29 11.03
C ASP A 11 -2.66 9.55 12.23
N ASN A 12 -2.60 8.69 13.23
CA ASN A 12 -3.38 8.81 14.46
C ASN A 12 -2.51 9.20 15.66
N GLY A 13 -1.25 9.61 15.41
CA GLY A 13 -0.29 9.95 16.48
C GLY A 13 0.47 8.75 17.02
N ILE A 14 0.01 7.54 16.73
CA ILE A 14 0.65 6.28 17.15
C ILE A 14 1.24 5.58 15.93
N GLU A 15 0.46 5.40 14.89
CA GLU A 15 0.90 4.80 13.63
C GLU A 15 0.71 5.78 12.47
N LYS A 16 1.61 5.70 11.51
CA LYS A 16 1.59 6.52 10.32
C LYS A 16 1.83 5.63 9.10
N LEU A 17 0.96 5.74 8.12
CA LEU A 17 1.09 5.03 6.84
C LEU A 17 1.12 6.04 5.71
N CYS A 18 2.12 5.95 4.86
CA CYS A 18 2.30 6.88 3.75
C CYS A 18 2.43 6.14 2.43
N LEU A 19 1.95 6.78 1.38
CA LEU A 19 2.22 6.38 0.00
C LEU A 19 3.43 7.19 -0.48
N LEU A 20 4.43 6.48 -0.99
CA LEU A 20 5.63 7.10 -1.56
C LEU A 20 5.50 7.12 -3.07
N LYS A 21 5.52 8.31 -3.66
CA LYS A 21 5.52 8.41 -5.11
C LYS A 21 6.92 8.16 -5.64
N VAL A 22 7.07 7.18 -6.51
CA VAL A 22 8.33 6.94 -7.21
C VAL A 22 8.42 7.90 -8.40
N PRO A 23 9.65 8.24 -8.87
CA PRO A 23 9.81 9.06 -10.06
C PRO A 23 9.07 8.48 -11.27
N ASN A 24 8.55 9.35 -12.15
CA ASN A 24 7.75 8.94 -13.30
C ASN A 24 8.42 7.87 -14.15
N GLU A 25 9.72 7.98 -14.37
CA GLU A 25 10.47 7.00 -15.16
C GLU A 25 10.59 5.64 -14.47
N GLN A 26 10.25 5.54 -13.17
CA GLN A 26 10.27 4.30 -12.42
C GLN A 26 8.87 3.81 -12.08
N GLN A 27 7.86 4.70 -12.17
CA GLN A 27 6.49 4.37 -11.83
C GLN A 27 5.88 3.39 -12.82
N TYR A 28 6.15 3.59 -14.11
CA TYR A 28 5.65 2.74 -15.17
C TYR A 28 6.82 2.01 -15.83
N LYS A 29 6.76 0.70 -15.84
CA LYS A 29 7.78 -0.11 -16.48
C LYS A 29 7.14 -1.38 -17.06
N TYR A 30 7.92 -2.09 -17.84
CA TYR A 30 7.47 -3.33 -18.47
C TYR A 30 8.26 -4.50 -17.90
N ILE A 31 7.56 -5.59 -17.58
CA ILE A 31 8.17 -6.84 -17.19
C ILE A 31 7.76 -7.86 -18.23
N GLU A 32 8.74 -8.37 -18.99
CA GLU A 32 8.49 -9.30 -20.10
C GLU A 32 7.44 -8.79 -21.08
N GLY A 33 7.48 -7.48 -21.36
CA GLY A 33 6.54 -6.84 -22.29
C GLY A 33 5.18 -6.48 -21.71
N VAL A 34 4.94 -6.78 -20.43
CA VAL A 34 3.66 -6.47 -19.78
C VAL A 34 3.81 -5.16 -18.99
N PRO A 35 2.90 -4.18 -19.20
CA PRO A 35 2.98 -2.92 -18.46
C PRO A 35 2.71 -3.12 -16.97
N CYS A 36 3.50 -2.42 -16.16
CA CYS A 36 3.44 -2.48 -14.70
C CYS A 36 3.44 -1.09 -14.11
N ILE A 37 2.88 -0.97 -12.91
CA ILE A 37 2.95 0.25 -12.11
C ILE A 37 3.66 -0.04 -10.79
N THR A 38 4.51 0.89 -10.35
CA THR A 38 5.28 0.75 -9.11
C THR A 38 4.95 1.90 -8.16
N PHE A 39 4.77 1.58 -6.90
CA PHE A 39 4.60 2.58 -5.85
C PHE A 39 5.21 2.07 -4.55
N GLY A 40 5.50 3.01 -3.64
CA GLY A 40 6.11 2.70 -2.38
C GLY A 40 5.15 2.90 -1.21
N ILE A 41 5.40 2.18 -0.15
CA ILE A 41 4.67 2.30 1.11
C ILE A 41 5.67 2.51 2.24
N PHE A 42 5.35 3.44 3.12
CA PHE A 42 6.12 3.72 4.33
C PHE A 42 5.21 3.57 5.53
N TYR A 43 5.71 2.86 6.56
CA TYR A 43 5.02 2.71 7.83
C TYR A 43 5.94 3.13 8.98
N GLU A 44 5.38 3.81 9.95
CA GLU A 44 6.13 4.25 11.14
C GLU A 44 5.26 4.17 12.39
N ASN A 45 5.85 3.70 13.48
CA ASN A 45 5.31 3.87 14.82
C ASN A 45 6.44 4.34 15.74
N ALA A 46 6.18 4.43 17.06
CA ALA A 46 7.15 4.98 18.01
C ALA A 46 8.49 4.23 18.02
N SER A 47 8.49 2.94 17.71
CA SER A 47 9.66 2.06 17.85
C SER A 47 10.25 1.62 16.51
N PHE A 48 9.45 1.57 15.46
CA PHE A 48 9.85 0.98 14.18
C PHE A 48 9.39 1.82 13.01
N LYS A 49 10.17 1.77 11.93
CA LYS A 49 9.79 2.36 10.65
C LYS A 49 10.38 1.53 9.53
N GLY A 50 9.70 1.50 8.40
CA GLY A 50 10.19 0.78 7.23
C GLY A 50 9.43 1.18 5.99
N CYS A 51 9.99 0.80 4.85
CA CYS A 51 9.36 1.05 3.56
C CYS A 51 9.63 -0.12 2.62
N ASP A 52 8.79 -0.22 1.61
CA ASP A 52 8.96 -1.20 0.54
C ASP A 52 8.33 -0.64 -0.72
N THR A 53 8.72 -1.17 -1.87
CA THR A 53 8.11 -0.83 -3.14
C THR A 53 7.41 -2.06 -3.70
N PHE A 54 6.27 -1.82 -4.34
CA PHE A 54 5.45 -2.88 -4.91
C PHE A 54 5.21 -2.58 -6.38
N THR A 55 5.43 -3.56 -7.22
CA THR A 55 5.17 -3.47 -8.65
C THR A 55 4.04 -4.44 -8.99
N LEU A 56 3.01 -3.91 -9.65
CA LEU A 56 1.84 -4.68 -10.05
C LEU A 56 1.68 -4.62 -11.55
N PHE A 57 1.22 -5.72 -12.14
CA PHE A 57 0.76 -5.68 -13.53
C PHE A 57 -0.43 -4.74 -13.63
N ASP A 58 -0.50 -3.99 -14.73
CA ASP A 58 -1.52 -2.96 -14.92
C ASP A 58 -2.95 -3.51 -14.77
N HIS A 59 -3.21 -4.69 -15.29
CA HIS A 59 -4.54 -5.30 -15.19
C HIS A 59 -4.90 -5.73 -13.76
N PHE A 60 -3.93 -6.15 -12.96
CA PHE A 60 -4.15 -6.45 -11.54
C PHE A 60 -4.38 -5.16 -10.76
N TYR A 61 -3.66 -4.11 -11.09
CA TYR A 61 -3.83 -2.80 -10.48
C TYR A 61 -5.27 -2.29 -10.65
N SER A 62 -5.82 -2.41 -11.86
CA SER A 62 -7.20 -2.00 -12.13
C SER A 62 -8.20 -2.79 -11.29
N SER A 63 -7.98 -4.08 -11.13
CA SER A 63 -8.81 -4.96 -10.31
C SER A 63 -8.78 -4.54 -8.84
N ILE A 64 -7.59 -4.24 -8.32
CA ILE A 64 -7.41 -3.81 -6.93
C ILE A 64 -8.09 -2.46 -6.70
N VAL A 65 -7.99 -1.53 -7.65
CA VAL A 65 -8.67 -0.24 -7.56
C VAL A 65 -10.18 -0.42 -7.47
N ASN A 66 -10.75 -1.35 -8.24
CA ASN A 66 -12.17 -1.65 -8.16
C ASN A 66 -12.56 -2.22 -6.80
N GLU A 67 -11.74 -3.11 -6.23
CA GLU A 67 -11.95 -3.66 -4.89
C GLU A 67 -11.89 -2.55 -3.84
N MET A 68 -10.95 -1.60 -3.97
CA MET A 68 -10.85 -0.44 -3.07
C MET A 68 -12.12 0.39 -3.11
N LYS A 69 -12.63 0.69 -4.30
CA LYS A 69 -13.84 1.49 -4.49
C LYS A 69 -15.04 0.82 -3.84
N ASN A 70 -15.20 -0.48 -4.06
CA ASN A 70 -16.30 -1.24 -3.46
C ASN A 70 -16.19 -1.28 -1.94
N THR A 71 -14.99 -1.50 -1.41
CA THR A 71 -14.73 -1.52 0.02
C THR A 71 -15.09 -0.17 0.66
N TYR A 72 -14.71 0.92 0.00
CA TYR A 72 -15.02 2.26 0.48
C TYR A 72 -16.51 2.55 0.50
N ILE A 73 -17.20 2.19 -0.58
CA ILE A 73 -18.65 2.47 -0.72
C ILE A 73 -19.48 1.58 0.21
N LEU A 74 -19.15 0.31 0.28
CA LEU A 74 -19.93 -0.68 1.03
C LEU A 74 -19.57 -0.74 2.51
N LEU A 75 -18.45 -0.15 2.92
CA LEU A 75 -17.91 -0.22 4.29
C LEU A 75 -17.66 -1.66 4.71
N ASN A 76 -17.49 -2.55 3.75
CA ASN A 76 -17.17 -3.96 3.89
C ASN A 76 -16.40 -4.42 2.67
N GLY A 77 -15.48 -5.34 2.87
CA GLY A 77 -14.69 -5.92 1.79
C GLY A 77 -13.21 -5.95 2.15
N SER A 78 -12.41 -6.29 1.18
CA SER A 78 -10.98 -6.38 1.38
C SER A 78 -10.23 -6.17 0.07
N PHE A 79 -8.98 -5.74 0.18
CA PHE A 79 -8.08 -5.70 -0.97
C PHE A 79 -6.65 -5.82 -0.45
N ARG A 80 -5.76 -6.19 -1.33
CA ARG A 80 -4.36 -6.46 -0.97
C ARG A 80 -3.45 -5.89 -2.05
N ILE A 81 -2.37 -5.26 -1.58
CA ILE A 81 -1.30 -4.76 -2.44
C ILE A 81 -0.09 -5.66 -2.22
N TYR A 82 0.49 -6.16 -3.31
CA TYR A 82 1.63 -7.06 -3.25
C TYR A 82 2.50 -6.88 -4.49
N ASP A 83 3.69 -7.46 -4.48
CA ASP A 83 4.63 -7.34 -5.58
C ASP A 83 4.50 -8.53 -6.53
N VAL A 84 4.58 -8.28 -7.85
CA VAL A 84 4.49 -9.34 -8.86
C VAL A 84 5.79 -10.11 -9.01
N GLY A 85 6.91 -9.52 -8.56
CA GLY A 85 8.23 -10.14 -8.67
C GLY A 85 8.54 -11.11 -7.54
N ALA A 86 9.72 -11.69 -7.60
CA ALA A 86 10.21 -12.59 -6.57
C ALA A 86 11.16 -11.89 -5.59
N ASP A 87 11.37 -10.59 -5.75
CA ASP A 87 12.32 -9.82 -4.93
C ASP A 87 11.82 -9.61 -3.51
N THR A 88 10.50 -9.62 -3.32
CA THR A 88 9.89 -9.48 -2.00
C THR A 88 8.59 -10.27 -1.95
N ASP A 89 8.29 -10.83 -0.79
CA ASP A 89 6.97 -11.38 -0.48
C ASP A 89 6.19 -10.43 0.42
N GLY A 90 6.61 -9.17 0.48
CA GLY A 90 5.92 -8.12 1.21
C GLY A 90 4.52 -7.87 0.67
N TYR A 91 3.67 -7.35 1.51
CA TYR A 91 2.27 -7.07 1.15
C TYR A 91 1.65 -6.11 2.13
N ILE A 92 0.51 -5.52 1.75
CA ILE A 92 -0.37 -4.83 2.68
C ILE A 92 -1.78 -5.29 2.39
N GLU A 93 -2.46 -5.75 3.42
CA GLU A 93 -3.83 -6.22 3.35
C GLU A 93 -4.75 -5.28 4.12
N PHE A 94 -5.86 -4.93 3.50
CA PHE A 94 -6.86 -4.05 4.06
C PHE A 94 -8.17 -4.82 4.14
N VAL A 95 -8.73 -4.96 5.35
CA VAL A 95 -10.00 -5.65 5.57
C VAL A 95 -10.95 -4.69 6.26
N MET A 96 -12.05 -4.37 5.60
CA MET A 96 -13.08 -3.48 6.12
C MET A 96 -14.27 -4.31 6.60
N LYS A 97 -14.68 -4.07 7.86
CA LYS A 97 -15.85 -4.70 8.45
C LYS A 97 -16.67 -3.65 9.17
N ASN A 98 -17.86 -3.36 8.66
CA ASN A 98 -18.80 -2.41 9.26
C ASN A 98 -18.15 -1.05 9.53
N GLY A 99 -17.38 -0.55 8.58
CA GLY A 99 -16.71 0.74 8.67
C GLY A 99 -15.39 0.74 9.43
N LYS A 100 -15.01 -0.35 10.06
CA LYS A 100 -13.71 -0.50 10.71
C LYS A 100 -12.72 -1.14 9.75
N LEU A 101 -11.58 -0.52 9.59
CA LEU A 101 -10.54 -1.00 8.70
C LEU A 101 -9.41 -1.63 9.51
N PHE A 102 -9.07 -2.88 9.17
CA PHE A 102 -7.93 -3.58 9.75
C PHE A 102 -6.84 -3.64 8.71
N VAL A 103 -5.68 -3.07 9.03
CA VAL A 103 -4.54 -3.01 8.14
C VAL A 103 -3.45 -3.92 8.66
N LYS A 104 -2.96 -4.81 7.81
CA LYS A 104 -1.90 -5.75 8.15
C LYS A 104 -0.88 -5.74 7.03
N GLY A 105 0.40 -5.65 7.37
CA GLY A 105 1.40 -5.60 6.33
C GLY A 105 2.73 -6.19 6.73
N GLN A 106 3.52 -6.46 5.69
CA GLN A 106 4.92 -6.85 5.79
C GLN A 106 5.69 -6.01 4.78
N LEU A 107 6.66 -5.26 5.27
CA LEU A 107 7.56 -4.47 4.44
C LEU A 107 8.94 -5.14 4.49
N GLY A 108 9.50 -5.39 3.30
CA GLY A 108 10.69 -6.19 3.17
C GLY A 108 10.37 -7.67 3.05
N ALA A 109 11.28 -8.42 2.43
CA ALA A 109 11.08 -9.85 2.19
C ALA A 109 11.26 -10.66 3.48
N SER A 110 10.40 -11.64 3.71
CA SER A 110 10.48 -12.49 4.89
C SER A 110 11.78 -13.30 4.95
N PHE A 111 12.38 -13.57 3.78
CA PHE A 111 13.64 -14.27 3.68
C PHE A 111 14.86 -13.34 3.81
N SER A 112 14.62 -12.05 3.98
CA SER A 112 15.67 -11.04 4.19
C SER A 112 16.00 -10.93 5.67
N THR A 113 17.21 -10.43 5.98
CA THR A 113 17.62 -10.14 7.34
C THR A 113 16.74 -9.04 7.96
N TYR A 114 16.20 -8.15 7.14
CA TYR A 114 15.40 -7.02 7.61
C TYR A 114 14.03 -7.07 7.00
N SER A 115 13.01 -7.21 7.85
CA SER A 115 11.61 -7.09 7.46
C SER A 115 10.82 -6.54 8.64
N LEU A 116 9.73 -5.85 8.33
CA LEU A 116 8.86 -5.24 9.33
C LEU A 116 7.44 -5.71 9.09
N THR A 117 6.84 -6.31 10.11
CA THR A 117 5.41 -6.64 10.08
C THR A 117 4.67 -5.70 11.00
N PHE A 118 3.45 -5.33 10.61
CA PHE A 118 2.62 -4.43 11.41
C PHE A 118 1.15 -4.76 11.23
N GLU A 119 0.36 -4.31 12.21
CA GLU A 119 -1.09 -4.47 12.19
C GLU A 119 -1.70 -3.34 13.00
N PHE A 120 -2.73 -2.68 12.46
CA PHE A 120 -3.41 -1.62 13.19
C PHE A 120 -4.85 -1.46 12.67
N GLU A 121 -5.67 -0.76 13.47
CA GLU A 121 -7.05 -0.45 13.10
C GLU A 121 -7.15 0.99 12.64
N ALA A 122 -7.92 1.21 11.57
CA ALA A 122 -8.19 2.53 11.01
C ALA A 122 -9.67 2.58 10.62
N ASP A 123 -10.03 3.49 9.73
CA ASP A 123 -11.38 3.60 9.21
C ASP A 123 -11.38 3.89 7.72
N GLN A 124 -12.57 4.14 7.15
CA GLN A 124 -12.73 4.37 5.72
C GLN A 124 -11.93 5.57 5.20
N THR A 125 -11.54 6.51 6.08
CA THR A 125 -10.76 7.68 5.69
C THR A 125 -9.45 7.28 5.02
N LEU A 126 -8.79 6.24 5.53
CA LEU A 126 -7.56 5.73 4.95
C LEU A 126 -7.79 5.26 3.52
N VAL A 127 -8.85 4.51 3.28
CA VAL A 127 -9.17 4.00 1.94
C VAL A 127 -9.51 5.16 1.00
N GLY A 128 -10.26 6.16 1.50
CA GLY A 128 -10.58 7.35 0.73
C GLY A 128 -9.35 8.13 0.31
N ASN A 129 -8.40 8.30 1.23
CA ASN A 129 -7.14 8.98 0.94
C ASN A 129 -6.34 8.22 -0.11
N LEU A 130 -6.27 6.90 0.02
CA LEU A 130 -5.57 6.05 -0.93
C LEU A 130 -6.19 6.15 -2.34
N LEU A 131 -7.52 6.06 -2.42
CA LEU A 131 -8.25 6.19 -3.69
C LEU A 131 -8.00 7.53 -4.37
N GLN A 132 -8.02 8.61 -3.59
CA GLN A 132 -7.80 9.96 -4.11
C GLN A 132 -6.42 10.06 -4.79
N GLU A 133 -5.41 9.44 -4.21
CA GLU A 133 -4.04 9.55 -4.71
C GLU A 133 -3.75 8.65 -5.89
N ILE A 134 -4.34 7.46 -5.93
CA ILE A 134 -4.04 6.50 -6.99
C ILE A 134 -4.94 6.63 -8.21
N THR A 135 -6.08 7.32 -8.10
CA THR A 135 -7.00 7.54 -9.21
C THR A 135 -6.86 8.91 -9.86
N CYS A 136 -5.98 9.74 -9.36
CA CYS A 136 -5.69 11.06 -9.94
C CYS A 136 -4.68 10.96 -11.05
#